data_1fcaed06cdcb4cac99ec7478b41b05e3
#
_entry.id   1fcaed06cdcb4cac99ec7478b41b05e3
#
_cell.length_a   1.000
_cell.length_b   1.000
_cell.length_c   1.000
_cell.angle_alpha   90.00
_cell.angle_beta   90.00
_cell.angle_gamma   90.00
#
_symmetry.space_group_name_H-M   'P 1'
#
loop_
_entity.id
_entity.type
_entity.pdbx_description
1 polymer ?
#
loop_
_entity_poly.entity_id
_entity_poly.type
_entity_poly.pdbx_seq_one_letter_code
_entity_poly.pdbx_strand_id
1 'polypeptide(L)'
;CDRFQKKGLNILIWVWTEAVAWNEDDEIEGPKWYPGDEYVDVVGIDVYNATEASACYDWYEMMSRLWPNKIVTMSECGNVAPIGEQWDAGAHWSWFVTWYDYDRTNDISSPAFTSDDHTSANAAWWRAAFENEHVLSRDELPSVK
;
A
#
# COMPACT_ATOMS: atom_id res chain seq x y z
N CYS A 1 10.69 -11.22 -15.31
CA CYS A 1 11.83 -10.30 -15.58
C CYS A 1 12.59 -10.67 -16.83
N ASP A 2 13.25 -11.82 -16.91
CA ASP A 2 14.14 -12.22 -18.02
C ASP A 2 13.54 -12.09 -19.43
N ARG A 3 12.24 -12.44 -19.56
CA ARG A 3 11.56 -12.33 -20.86
C ARG A 3 11.42 -10.87 -21.31
N PHE A 4 11.13 -9.96 -20.39
CA PHE A 4 10.99 -8.53 -20.68
C PHE A 4 12.36 -7.91 -20.98
N GLN A 5 13.38 -8.23 -20.19
CA GLN A 5 14.75 -7.79 -20.43
C GLN A 5 15.27 -8.24 -21.79
N LYS A 6 15.03 -9.52 -22.19
CA LYS A 6 15.36 -10.04 -23.54
C LYS A 6 14.63 -9.32 -24.67
N LYS A 7 13.52 -8.63 -24.37
CA LYS A 7 12.76 -7.79 -25.31
C LYS A 7 13.14 -6.31 -25.24
N GLY A 8 14.16 -5.95 -24.45
CA GLY A 8 14.61 -4.57 -24.30
C GLY A 8 13.76 -3.69 -23.38
N LEU A 9 12.84 -4.29 -22.62
CA LEU A 9 12.00 -3.58 -21.65
C LEU A 9 12.72 -3.49 -20.30
N ASN A 10 13.61 -2.50 -20.17
CA ASN A 10 14.46 -2.31 -18.99
C ASN A 10 14.02 -1.17 -18.06
N ILE A 11 12.83 -0.60 -18.33
CA ILE A 11 12.29 0.55 -17.58
C ILE A 11 11.20 0.15 -16.57
N LEU A 12 10.93 -1.14 -16.42
CA LEU A 12 9.91 -1.65 -15.51
C LEU A 12 10.48 -1.74 -14.09
N ILE A 13 9.71 -1.23 -13.13
CA ILE A 13 9.94 -1.42 -11.70
C ILE A 13 9.07 -2.61 -11.27
N TRP A 14 9.71 -3.59 -10.66
CA TRP A 14 9.05 -4.83 -10.24
C TRP A 14 8.68 -4.75 -8.77
N VAL A 15 7.39 -4.78 -8.51
CA VAL A 15 6.84 -4.83 -7.15
C VAL A 15 6.39 -6.25 -6.86
N TRP A 16 6.87 -6.80 -5.77
CA TRP A 16 6.39 -8.05 -5.22
C TRP A 16 5.55 -7.75 -3.98
N THR A 17 4.33 -8.25 -3.94
CA THR A 17 3.38 -7.98 -2.85
C THR A 17 3.02 -9.25 -2.11
N GLU A 18 3.05 -9.18 -0.78
CA GLU A 18 2.56 -10.19 0.13
C GLU A 18 1.15 -9.82 0.59
N ALA A 19 0.23 -10.76 0.52
CA ALA A 19 -1.07 -10.61 1.13
C ALA A 19 -0.99 -10.95 2.61
N VAL A 20 -1.54 -10.09 3.48
CA VAL A 20 -1.71 -10.44 4.90
C VAL A 20 -2.69 -11.60 5.00
N ALA A 21 -2.30 -12.60 5.74
CA ALA A 21 -3.15 -13.73 6.06
C ALA A 21 -4.49 -13.25 6.67
N TRP A 22 -5.58 -13.81 6.16
CA TRP A 22 -6.94 -13.46 6.60
C TRP A 22 -7.32 -14.10 7.93
N ASN A 23 -6.52 -15.06 8.44
CA ASN A 23 -6.75 -15.78 9.68
C ASN A 23 -5.55 -15.63 10.62
N GLU A 24 -5.80 -15.54 11.92
CA GLU A 24 -4.78 -15.39 12.97
C GLU A 24 -3.74 -16.52 12.98
N ASP A 25 -4.06 -17.68 12.42
CA ASP A 25 -3.20 -18.85 12.34
C ASP A 25 -2.38 -18.94 11.03
N ASP A 26 -2.59 -18.03 10.08
CA ASP A 26 -1.87 -18.05 8.81
C ASP A 26 -0.48 -17.43 9.00
N GLU A 27 0.55 -18.23 8.88
CA GLU A 27 1.93 -17.72 8.78
C GLU A 27 2.08 -16.94 7.46
N ILE A 28 2.77 -15.80 7.52
CA ILE A 28 3.18 -15.09 6.33
C ILE A 28 4.10 -16.00 5.52
N GLU A 29 3.60 -16.46 4.37
CA GLU A 29 4.34 -17.33 3.49
C GLU A 29 5.32 -16.60 2.54
N GLY A 30 5.41 -15.27 2.69
CA GLY A 30 6.17 -14.38 1.83
C GLY A 30 7.56 -14.87 1.45
N PRO A 31 8.41 -15.26 2.41
CA PRO A 31 9.74 -15.75 2.08
C PRO A 31 9.75 -16.99 1.18
N LYS A 32 8.70 -17.82 1.21
CA LYS A 32 8.60 -19.03 0.37
C LYS A 32 8.33 -18.73 -1.10
N TRP A 33 7.64 -17.60 -1.39
CA TRP A 33 7.22 -17.22 -2.75
C TRP A 33 8.03 -16.06 -3.30
N TYR A 34 8.96 -15.53 -2.53
CA TYR A 34 9.82 -14.43 -2.95
C TYR A 34 10.77 -14.89 -4.07
N PRO A 35 10.74 -14.26 -5.25
CA PRO A 35 11.49 -14.72 -6.41
C PRO A 35 13.01 -14.47 -6.35
N GLY A 36 13.45 -13.64 -5.40
CA GLY A 36 14.84 -13.23 -5.23
C GLY A 36 15.08 -11.75 -5.47
N ASP A 37 16.09 -11.22 -4.82
CA ASP A 37 16.43 -9.79 -4.82
C ASP A 37 16.72 -9.23 -6.22
N GLU A 38 17.24 -10.06 -7.10
CA GLU A 38 17.56 -9.67 -8.49
C GLU A 38 16.32 -9.44 -9.37
N TYR A 39 15.13 -9.88 -8.91
CA TYR A 39 13.87 -9.76 -9.65
C TYR A 39 12.90 -8.75 -9.06
N VAL A 40 13.20 -8.19 -7.88
CA VAL A 40 12.29 -7.32 -7.14
C VAL A 40 12.98 -6.00 -6.82
N ASP A 41 12.33 -4.90 -7.17
CA ASP A 41 12.79 -3.55 -6.84
C ASP A 41 12.12 -3.05 -5.55
N VAL A 42 10.85 -3.36 -5.36
CA VAL A 42 10.01 -2.90 -4.25
C VAL A 42 9.24 -4.06 -3.65
N VAL A 43 9.15 -4.12 -2.34
CA VAL A 43 8.30 -5.07 -1.63
C VAL A 43 7.06 -4.36 -1.08
N GLY A 44 5.92 -4.99 -1.23
CA GLY A 44 4.65 -4.46 -0.78
C GLY A 44 3.88 -5.42 0.11
N ILE A 45 2.94 -4.89 0.84
CA ILE A 45 2.01 -5.67 1.67
C ILE A 45 0.60 -5.12 1.55
N ASP A 46 -0.39 -6.00 1.63
CA ASP A 46 -1.79 -5.65 1.68
C ASP A 46 -2.23 -5.62 3.15
N VAL A 47 -2.69 -4.47 3.64
CA VAL A 47 -3.03 -4.25 5.05
C VAL A 47 -4.51 -3.91 5.19
N TYR A 48 -5.24 -4.74 5.93
CA TYR A 48 -6.66 -4.55 6.18
C TYR A 48 -6.99 -4.60 7.67
N ASN A 49 -7.94 -3.76 8.10
CA ASN A 49 -8.46 -3.69 9.47
C ASN A 49 -7.41 -3.40 10.57
N ALA A 50 -6.27 -2.83 10.20
CA ALA A 50 -5.26 -2.33 11.14
C ALA A 50 -5.62 -0.89 11.54
N THR A 51 -6.61 -0.73 12.40
CA THR A 51 -7.16 0.59 12.79
C THR A 51 -6.27 1.35 13.77
N GLU A 52 -5.30 0.69 14.38
CA GLU A 52 -4.30 1.30 15.25
C GLU A 52 -2.99 1.53 14.49
N ALA A 53 -2.38 2.69 14.66
CA ALA A 53 -1.11 3.02 13.98
C ALA A 53 0.04 2.06 14.33
N SER A 54 0.06 1.55 15.56
CA SER A 54 1.02 0.53 15.99
C SER A 54 0.90 -0.77 15.20
N ALA A 55 -0.33 -1.21 14.88
CA ALA A 55 -0.54 -2.40 14.06
C ALA A 55 -0.05 -2.19 12.62
N CYS A 56 -0.23 -1.00 12.05
CA CYS A 56 0.35 -0.65 10.75
C CYS A 56 1.90 -0.63 10.81
N TYR A 57 2.47 -0.13 11.91
CA TYR A 57 3.91 -0.14 12.12
C TYR A 57 4.47 -1.55 12.23
N ASP A 58 3.81 -2.46 12.92
CA ASP A 58 4.25 -3.85 13.04
C ASP A 58 4.37 -4.53 11.68
N TRP A 59 3.44 -4.27 10.77
CA TRP A 59 3.51 -4.74 9.38
C TRP A 59 4.67 -4.10 8.60
N TYR A 60 4.83 -2.80 8.72
CA TYR A 60 5.94 -2.07 8.08
C TYR A 60 7.30 -2.57 8.57
N GLU A 61 7.47 -2.70 9.89
CA GLU A 61 8.70 -3.17 10.53
C GLU A 61 9.05 -4.58 10.08
N MET A 62 8.06 -5.46 10.06
CA MET A 62 8.24 -6.83 9.59
C MET A 62 8.75 -6.88 8.15
N MET A 63 8.11 -6.15 7.23
CA MET A 63 8.54 -6.07 5.83
C MET A 63 9.95 -5.51 5.70
N SER A 64 10.25 -4.44 6.42
CA SER A 64 11.57 -3.80 6.43
C SER A 64 12.66 -4.72 6.97
N ARG A 65 12.34 -5.57 7.95
CA ARG A 65 13.26 -6.55 8.53
C ARG A 65 13.51 -7.73 7.60
N LEU A 66 12.47 -8.23 6.92
CA LEU A 66 12.60 -9.34 5.97
C LEU A 66 13.37 -8.95 4.69
N TRP A 67 13.18 -7.72 4.23
CA TRP A 67 13.83 -7.19 3.02
C TRP A 67 14.51 -5.83 3.26
N PRO A 68 15.61 -5.79 4.04
CA PRO A 68 16.20 -4.54 4.55
C PRO A 68 16.80 -3.63 3.46
N ASN A 69 16.98 -4.13 2.24
CA ASN A 69 17.52 -3.37 1.11
C ASN A 69 16.46 -2.99 0.07
N LYS A 70 15.18 -3.17 0.39
CA LYS A 70 14.08 -2.86 -0.52
C LYS A 70 13.27 -1.67 -0.02
N ILE A 71 12.70 -0.96 -0.97
CA ILE A 71 11.65 0.02 -0.70
C ILE A 71 10.40 -0.74 -0.25
N VAL A 72 9.76 -0.27 0.82
CA VAL A 72 8.56 -0.89 1.38
C VAL A 72 7.33 -0.04 1.06
N THR A 73 6.24 -0.69 0.64
CA THR A 73 4.99 -0.03 0.31
C THR A 73 3.77 -0.76 0.87
N MET A 74 2.70 -0.02 1.09
CA MET A 74 1.38 -0.57 1.36
C MET A 74 0.64 -0.70 0.02
N SER A 75 0.76 -1.88 -0.61
CA SER A 75 0.26 -2.15 -1.97
C SER A 75 -1.26 -2.09 -2.05
N GLU A 76 -1.93 -2.56 -1.00
CA GLU A 76 -3.36 -2.42 -0.81
C GLU A 76 -3.65 -2.09 0.66
N CYS A 77 -4.70 -1.32 0.90
CA CYS A 77 -5.19 -1.13 2.25
C CYS A 77 -6.70 -0.87 2.32
N GLY A 78 -7.28 -1.20 3.47
CA GLY A 78 -8.66 -0.88 3.78
C GLY A 78 -8.93 -0.89 5.27
N ASN A 79 -9.67 0.12 5.76
CA ASN A 79 -9.96 0.28 7.17
C ASN A 79 -8.69 0.26 8.04
N VAL A 80 -7.73 1.14 7.71
CA VAL A 80 -6.47 1.29 8.42
C VAL A 80 -6.41 2.64 9.14
N ALA A 81 -5.50 2.77 10.10
CA ALA A 81 -5.23 4.03 10.79
C ALA A 81 -4.93 5.18 9.79
N PRO A 82 -5.16 6.45 10.15
CA PRO A 82 -4.78 7.59 9.32
C PRO A 82 -3.28 7.56 8.97
N ILE A 83 -2.93 7.90 7.73
CA ILE A 83 -1.54 7.83 7.24
C ILE A 83 -0.57 8.66 8.07
N GLY A 84 -0.99 9.84 8.54
CA GLY A 84 -0.17 10.68 9.43
C GLY A 84 0.17 9.98 10.74
N GLU A 85 -0.80 9.32 11.36
CA GLU A 85 -0.58 8.56 12.60
C GLU A 85 0.34 7.35 12.38
N GLN A 86 0.19 6.68 11.23
CA GLN A 86 1.10 5.58 10.83
C GLN A 86 2.53 6.09 10.66
N TRP A 87 2.70 7.25 10.03
CA TRP A 87 4.00 7.89 9.85
C TRP A 87 4.65 8.22 11.20
N ASP A 88 3.89 8.85 12.11
CA ASP A 88 4.36 9.19 13.46
C ASP A 88 4.74 7.95 14.30
N ALA A 89 4.07 6.83 14.04
CA ALA A 89 4.41 5.54 14.63
C ALA A 89 5.67 4.89 14.01
N GLY A 90 6.17 5.40 12.89
CA GLY A 90 7.37 4.91 12.19
C GLY A 90 7.10 4.09 10.92
N ALA A 91 5.85 3.94 10.49
CA ALA A 91 5.50 3.25 9.26
C ALA A 91 5.64 4.19 8.05
N HIS A 92 6.84 4.29 7.50
CA HIS A 92 7.20 5.20 6.41
C HIS A 92 7.00 4.54 5.05
N TRP A 93 5.74 4.28 4.70
CA TRP A 93 5.37 3.70 3.41
C TRP A 93 5.80 4.60 2.24
N SER A 94 6.38 4.02 1.19
CA SER A 94 6.76 4.78 -0.02
C SER A 94 5.55 5.22 -0.82
N TRP A 95 4.50 4.42 -0.82
CA TRP A 95 3.15 4.78 -1.28
C TRP A 95 2.13 3.87 -0.60
N PHE A 96 0.86 4.24 -0.76
CA PHE A 96 -0.28 3.44 -0.32
C PHE A 96 -1.39 3.48 -1.37
N VAL A 97 -2.15 2.40 -1.48
CA VAL A 97 -3.31 2.30 -2.37
C VAL A 97 -4.49 1.75 -1.60
N THR A 98 -5.57 2.52 -1.49
CA THR A 98 -6.80 2.04 -0.85
C THR A 98 -7.58 1.15 -1.77
N TRP A 99 -8.18 0.08 -1.21
CA TRP A 99 -9.10 -0.76 -1.95
C TRP A 99 -10.44 -0.05 -2.20
N TYR A 100 -11.18 -0.49 -3.20
CA TYR A 100 -12.47 0.09 -3.55
C TYR A 100 -13.64 -0.63 -2.85
N ASP A 101 -14.80 0.02 -2.81
CA ASP A 101 -16.05 -0.57 -2.34
C ASP A 101 -16.70 -1.41 -3.43
N TYR A 102 -16.83 -2.71 -3.21
CA TYR A 102 -17.51 -3.61 -4.15
C TYR A 102 -18.99 -3.26 -4.35
N ASP A 103 -19.65 -2.79 -3.30
CA ASP A 103 -21.08 -2.50 -3.28
C ASP A 103 -21.44 -1.09 -3.70
N ARG A 104 -20.43 -0.27 -4.03
CA ARG A 104 -20.65 1.10 -4.48
C ARG A 104 -21.23 1.10 -5.89
N THR A 105 -22.32 1.83 -6.07
CA THR A 105 -22.92 2.03 -7.41
C THR A 105 -21.98 2.77 -8.35
N ASN A 106 -21.99 2.37 -9.63
CA ASN A 106 -21.32 3.10 -10.73
C ASN A 106 -22.20 4.17 -11.36
N ASP A 107 -23.45 4.36 -10.86
CA ASP A 107 -24.34 5.42 -11.32
C ASP A 107 -23.92 6.76 -10.69
N ILE A 108 -23.29 7.60 -11.48
CA ILE A 108 -22.81 8.94 -11.06
C ILE A 108 -23.93 9.88 -10.63
N SER A 109 -25.20 9.59 -10.99
CA SER A 109 -26.37 10.37 -10.57
C SER A 109 -26.94 9.92 -9.22
N SER A 110 -26.51 8.77 -8.72
CA SER A 110 -26.95 8.25 -7.43
C SER A 110 -26.28 8.99 -6.27
N PRO A 111 -27.02 9.38 -5.21
CA PRO A 111 -26.42 9.91 -3.98
C PRO A 111 -25.40 8.96 -3.35
N ALA A 112 -25.55 7.65 -3.53
CA ALA A 112 -24.60 6.65 -3.04
C ALA A 112 -23.24 6.71 -3.75
N PHE A 113 -23.15 7.25 -4.98
CA PHE A 113 -21.89 7.43 -5.70
C PHE A 113 -20.97 8.46 -5.01
N THR A 114 -21.57 9.52 -4.47
CA THR A 114 -20.85 10.62 -3.80
C THR A 114 -20.88 10.51 -2.27
N SER A 115 -21.34 9.39 -1.73
CA SER A 115 -21.36 9.16 -0.28
C SER A 115 -19.95 9.18 0.31
N ASP A 116 -19.81 9.84 1.45
CA ASP A 116 -18.56 9.83 2.25
C ASP A 116 -18.34 8.49 2.98
N ASP A 117 -19.38 7.64 2.99
CA ASP A 117 -19.36 6.34 3.66
C ASP A 117 -18.68 5.29 2.75
N HIS A 118 -17.38 5.13 2.95
CA HIS A 118 -16.53 4.21 2.20
C HIS A 118 -15.86 3.23 3.16
N THR A 119 -16.02 1.92 2.90
CA THR A 119 -15.56 0.85 3.80
C THR A 119 -14.03 0.88 3.99
N SER A 120 -13.28 1.06 2.90
CA SER A 120 -11.81 0.98 2.95
C SER A 120 -11.15 2.30 3.33
N ALA A 121 -11.65 3.43 2.82
CA ALA A 121 -11.15 4.77 3.16
C ALA A 121 -12.23 5.81 2.85
N ASN A 122 -12.79 6.42 3.88
CA ASN A 122 -13.80 7.47 3.72
C ASN A 122 -13.18 8.83 3.37
N ALA A 123 -14.03 9.82 3.06
CA ALA A 123 -13.57 11.16 2.70
C ALA A 123 -12.76 11.84 3.80
N ALA A 124 -13.05 11.57 5.08
CA ALA A 124 -12.29 12.12 6.20
C ALA A 124 -10.87 11.55 6.26
N TRP A 125 -10.72 10.24 6.05
CA TRP A 125 -9.42 9.58 5.98
C TRP A 125 -8.57 10.15 4.83
N TRP A 126 -9.14 10.30 3.63
CA TRP A 126 -8.44 10.88 2.48
C TRP A 126 -8.05 12.34 2.71
N ARG A 127 -8.93 13.13 3.32
CA ARG A 127 -8.63 14.53 3.64
C ARG A 127 -7.46 14.63 4.62
N ALA A 128 -7.48 13.83 5.68
CA ALA A 128 -6.37 13.78 6.63
C ALA A 128 -5.04 13.33 5.97
N ALA A 129 -5.11 12.37 5.02
CA ALA A 129 -3.92 11.96 4.26
C ALA A 129 -3.36 13.12 3.43
N PHE A 130 -4.18 13.82 2.64
CA PHE A 130 -3.70 14.93 1.79
C PHE A 130 -3.32 16.20 2.54
N GLU A 131 -3.76 16.37 3.78
CA GLU A 131 -3.36 17.49 4.65
C GLU A 131 -2.05 17.19 5.41
N ASN A 132 -1.55 15.96 5.37
CA ASN A 132 -0.33 15.57 6.06
C ASN A 132 0.92 15.93 5.22
N GLU A 133 1.90 16.60 5.84
CA GLU A 133 3.12 17.08 5.19
C GLU A 133 4.04 15.97 4.63
N HIS A 134 3.85 14.73 5.06
CA HIS A 134 4.61 13.57 4.58
C HIS A 134 3.94 12.83 3.42
N VAL A 135 2.74 13.26 3.01
CA VAL A 135 2.03 12.70 1.86
C VAL A 135 2.18 13.63 0.67
N LEU A 136 2.83 13.14 -0.37
CA LEU A 136 3.00 13.88 -1.62
C LEU A 136 1.95 13.44 -2.64
N SER A 137 1.23 14.41 -3.17
CA SER A 137 0.36 14.18 -4.31
C SER A 137 1.18 14.17 -5.62
N ARG A 138 0.57 13.66 -6.69
CA ARG A 138 1.22 13.60 -8.01
C ARG A 138 1.77 14.96 -8.46
N ASP A 139 1.07 16.05 -8.15
CA ASP A 139 1.43 17.38 -8.63
C ASP A 139 2.63 17.99 -7.86
N GLU A 140 2.97 17.41 -6.72
CA GLU A 140 4.11 17.80 -5.87
C GLU A 140 5.39 17.01 -6.19
N LEU A 141 5.26 15.93 -6.97
CA LEU A 141 6.41 15.14 -7.36
C LEU A 141 7.32 15.94 -8.32
N PRO A 142 8.66 15.84 -8.15
CA PRO A 142 9.58 16.49 -9.07
C PRO A 142 9.40 15.95 -10.49
N SER A 143 9.37 16.83 -11.47
CA SER A 143 9.32 16.44 -12.88
C SER A 143 10.55 15.62 -13.25
N VAL A 144 10.33 14.38 -13.65
CA VAL A 144 11.40 13.56 -14.24
C VAL A 144 11.69 14.14 -15.64
N LYS A 145 12.89 14.67 -15.81
CA LYS A 145 13.39 15.17 -17.10
C LYS A 145 14.01 14.03 -17.89
#